data_e4c3efdf8ee047277f059642e46ed243
#
_entry.id   e4c3efdf8ee047277f059642e46ed243
#
_cell.length_a   1.000
_cell.length_b   1.000
_cell.length_c   1.000
_cell.angle_alpha   90.00
_cell.angle_beta   90.00
_cell.angle_gamma   90.00
#
_symmetry.space_group_name_H-M   'P 1'
#
loop_
_entity.id
_entity.type
_entity.pdbx_description
1 polymer ?
#
loop_
_entity_poly.entity_id
_entity_poly.type
_entity_poly.pdbx_seq_one_letter_code
_entity_poly.pdbx_strand_id
1 'polypeptide(L)'
;MWKHYLMPESVEALMAGLDAANGQTKIIAGGTDLMVEIKNGKWPELDTVVDISRLPGLDKIWKDDQNIIHIEAMVTHNDVLQSPMLREFANPLVQACFWVASPQLRNRATVVGNLVTASPANDTITPLMAMNA
;
A
#
# COMPACT_ATOMS: atom_id res chain seq x y z
N MET A 1 -4.31 19.40 -10.26
CA MET A 1 -5.10 18.80 -9.17
C MET A 1 -6.14 17.90 -9.83
N TRP A 2 -6.37 16.68 -9.34
CA TRP A 2 -7.33 15.75 -9.92
C TRP A 2 -8.75 16.32 -9.98
N LYS A 3 -9.58 15.83 -10.92
CA LYS A 3 -10.98 16.27 -11.10
C LYS A 3 -11.96 15.34 -10.40
N HIS A 4 -11.62 14.04 -10.36
CA HIS A 4 -12.49 13.01 -9.81
C HIS A 4 -11.82 12.27 -8.64
N TYR A 5 -12.60 12.03 -7.59
CA TYR A 5 -12.19 11.25 -6.44
C TYR A 5 -13.23 10.17 -6.19
N LEU A 6 -12.80 8.92 -6.32
CA LEU A 6 -13.68 7.75 -6.15
C LEU A 6 -13.27 7.01 -4.88
N MET A 7 -14.25 6.53 -4.14
CA MET A 7 -14.05 5.74 -2.91
C MET A 7 -14.97 4.52 -2.97
N PRO A 8 -14.60 3.49 -3.74
CA PRO A 8 -15.40 2.28 -3.89
C PRO A 8 -15.48 1.50 -2.58
N GLU A 9 -16.64 0.84 -2.35
CA GLU A 9 -16.89 0.02 -1.17
C GLU A 9 -16.88 -1.49 -1.50
N SER A 10 -16.66 -1.85 -2.77
CA SER A 10 -16.47 -3.24 -3.22
C SER A 10 -15.43 -3.31 -4.34
N VAL A 11 -14.89 -4.52 -4.58
CA VAL A 11 -13.94 -4.78 -5.68
C VAL A 11 -14.62 -4.56 -7.03
N GLU A 12 -15.88 -4.95 -7.17
CA GLU A 12 -16.67 -4.74 -8.40
C GLU A 12 -16.83 -3.25 -8.69
N ALA A 13 -17.12 -2.43 -7.66
CA ALA A 13 -17.21 -0.98 -7.80
C ALA A 13 -15.85 -0.35 -8.12
N LEU A 14 -14.76 -0.88 -7.55
CA LEU A 14 -13.40 -0.47 -7.89
C LEU A 14 -13.10 -0.72 -9.36
N MET A 15 -13.34 -1.94 -9.85
CA MET A 15 -13.08 -2.30 -11.25
C MET A 15 -13.92 -1.46 -12.21
N ALA A 16 -15.22 -1.30 -11.93
CA ALA A 16 -16.09 -0.44 -12.73
C ALA A 16 -15.62 1.03 -12.75
N GLY A 17 -15.15 1.54 -11.62
CA GLY A 17 -14.59 2.90 -11.51
C GLY A 17 -13.29 3.07 -12.30
N LEU A 18 -12.42 2.07 -12.31
CA LEU A 18 -11.19 2.07 -13.10
C LEU A 18 -11.46 1.99 -14.60
N ASP A 19 -12.43 1.15 -15.02
CA ASP A 19 -12.81 0.98 -16.42
C ASP A 19 -13.51 2.25 -16.98
N ALA A 20 -14.26 2.95 -16.15
CA ALA A 20 -14.95 4.19 -16.53
C ALA A 20 -14.03 5.42 -16.55
N ALA A 21 -12.85 5.33 -15.99
CA ALA A 21 -11.93 6.46 -15.89
C ALA A 21 -11.29 6.79 -17.24
N ASN A 22 -11.53 8.02 -17.74
CA ASN A 22 -11.07 8.50 -19.04
C ASN A 22 -9.84 9.42 -18.92
N GLY A 23 -8.84 9.04 -18.18
CA GLY A 23 -7.66 9.88 -18.00
C GLY A 23 -6.61 9.20 -17.13
N GLN A 24 -5.59 9.94 -16.80
CA GLN A 24 -4.57 9.41 -15.91
C GLN A 24 -5.16 9.16 -14.52
N THR A 25 -5.18 7.90 -14.13
CA THR A 25 -5.78 7.45 -12.86
C THR A 25 -4.69 6.94 -11.92
N LYS A 26 -4.82 7.24 -10.64
CA LYS A 26 -3.97 6.73 -9.56
C LYS A 26 -4.81 6.14 -8.44
N ILE A 27 -4.38 4.96 -7.96
CA ILE A 27 -4.93 4.36 -6.76
C ILE A 27 -4.20 4.95 -5.55
N ILE A 28 -4.94 5.33 -4.52
CA ILE A 28 -4.40 5.77 -3.24
C ILE A 28 -4.77 4.76 -2.14
N ALA A 29 -3.76 4.27 -1.44
CA ALA A 29 -3.86 3.50 -0.20
C ALA A 29 -3.49 4.42 0.99
N GLY A 30 -2.29 4.31 1.53
CA GLY A 30 -1.78 5.21 2.58
C GLY A 30 -1.59 6.66 2.15
N GLY A 31 -1.27 6.88 0.87
CA GLY A 31 -1.14 8.19 0.25
C GLY A 31 0.15 8.95 0.57
N THR A 32 1.06 8.39 1.35
CA THR A 32 2.27 9.06 1.83
C THR A 32 3.21 9.49 0.72
N ASP A 33 3.36 8.68 -0.32
CA ASP A 33 4.20 9.00 -1.49
C ASP A 33 3.39 9.74 -2.56
N LEU A 34 2.21 9.22 -2.92
CA LEU A 34 1.40 9.80 -3.99
C LEU A 34 1.04 11.26 -3.74
N MET A 35 0.70 11.63 -2.51
CA MET A 35 0.36 13.03 -2.18
C MET A 35 1.56 13.96 -2.30
N VAL A 36 2.75 13.48 -1.94
CA VAL A 36 3.99 14.24 -2.14
C VAL A 36 4.32 14.39 -3.62
N GLU A 37 4.17 13.32 -4.41
CA GLU A 37 4.37 13.34 -5.85
C GLU A 37 3.43 14.33 -6.56
N ILE A 38 2.15 14.33 -6.19
CA ILE A 38 1.15 15.26 -6.71
C ILE A 38 1.51 16.70 -6.35
N LYS A 39 1.87 16.96 -5.09
CA LYS A 39 2.29 18.29 -4.62
C LYS A 39 3.51 18.79 -5.37
N ASN A 40 4.43 17.91 -5.74
CA ASN A 40 5.64 18.23 -6.49
C ASN A 40 5.42 18.28 -8.01
N GLY A 41 4.18 18.14 -8.48
CA GLY A 41 3.81 18.26 -9.89
C GLY A 41 4.22 17.07 -10.76
N LYS A 42 4.51 15.91 -10.20
CA LYS A 42 4.89 14.70 -10.95
C LYS A 42 3.76 14.20 -11.86
N TRP A 43 2.51 14.49 -11.50
CA TRP A 43 1.32 14.01 -12.19
C TRP A 43 0.43 15.17 -12.67
N PRO A 44 0.89 15.99 -13.65
CA PRO A 44 0.17 17.19 -14.09
C PRO A 44 -1.17 16.85 -14.75
N GLU A 45 -1.26 15.70 -15.44
CA GLU A 45 -2.45 15.24 -16.16
C GLU A 45 -3.33 14.29 -15.32
N LEU A 46 -3.10 14.22 -13.99
CA LEU A 46 -3.90 13.37 -13.11
C LEU A 46 -5.35 13.81 -13.11
N ASP A 47 -6.21 12.94 -13.59
CA ASP A 47 -7.66 13.18 -13.69
C ASP A 47 -8.43 12.55 -12.53
N THR A 48 -8.16 11.30 -12.23
CA THR A 48 -8.91 10.52 -11.25
C THR A 48 -8.00 9.94 -10.16
N VAL A 49 -8.42 10.06 -8.91
CA VAL A 49 -7.85 9.36 -7.76
C VAL A 49 -8.89 8.36 -7.23
N VAL A 50 -8.47 7.11 -7.04
CA VAL A 50 -9.32 6.05 -6.50
C VAL A 50 -8.78 5.62 -5.14
N ASP A 51 -9.53 5.92 -4.08
CA ASP A 51 -9.18 5.59 -2.70
C ASP A 51 -9.71 4.21 -2.32
N ILE A 52 -8.81 3.30 -2.01
CA ILE A 52 -9.14 1.92 -1.63
C ILE A 52 -9.27 1.71 -0.12
N SER A 53 -9.21 2.76 0.69
CA SER A 53 -9.22 2.65 2.14
C SER A 53 -10.52 2.09 2.73
N ARG A 54 -11.61 2.09 1.96
CA ARG A 54 -12.90 1.53 2.37
C ARG A 54 -13.20 0.14 1.84
N LEU A 55 -12.28 -0.43 1.04
CA LEU A 55 -12.46 -1.79 0.57
C LEU A 55 -12.29 -2.79 1.73
N PRO A 56 -13.27 -3.66 1.97
CA PRO A 56 -13.19 -4.60 3.07
C PRO A 56 -12.10 -5.66 2.83
N GLY A 57 -11.43 -6.06 3.91
CA GLY A 57 -10.48 -7.17 3.90
C GLY A 57 -9.08 -6.86 3.42
N LEU A 58 -8.81 -5.62 2.96
CA LEU A 58 -7.48 -5.23 2.49
C LEU A 58 -6.49 -4.85 3.62
N ASP A 59 -6.92 -4.90 4.86
CA ASP A 59 -6.14 -4.57 6.07
C ASP A 59 -5.65 -5.80 6.84
N LYS A 60 -5.71 -6.99 6.23
CA LYS A 60 -5.44 -8.27 6.89
C LYS A 60 -4.04 -8.79 6.64
N ILE A 61 -3.49 -9.45 7.67
CA ILE A 61 -2.34 -10.34 7.60
C ILE A 61 -2.83 -11.72 8.00
N TRP A 62 -2.71 -12.68 7.09
CA TRP A 62 -3.24 -14.03 7.33
C TRP A 62 -2.38 -15.10 6.67
N LYS A 63 -2.53 -16.34 7.10
CA LYS A 63 -1.79 -17.49 6.56
C LYS A 63 -2.78 -18.49 5.99
N ASP A 64 -2.50 -18.97 4.78
CA ASP A 64 -3.31 -19.98 4.11
C ASP A 64 -2.95 -21.41 4.53
N ASP A 65 -3.69 -22.38 3.97
CA ASP A 65 -3.49 -23.81 4.22
C ASP A 65 -2.17 -24.35 3.66
N GLN A 66 -1.50 -23.59 2.76
CA GLN A 66 -0.19 -23.92 2.22
C GLN A 66 0.96 -23.28 3.02
N ASN A 67 0.64 -22.65 4.16
CA ASN A 67 1.55 -21.90 5.01
C ASN A 67 2.14 -20.63 4.35
N ILE A 68 1.51 -20.10 3.32
CA ILE A 68 1.89 -18.81 2.72
C ILE A 68 1.26 -17.69 3.54
N ILE A 69 2.05 -16.69 3.88
CA ILE A 69 1.58 -15.50 4.59
C ILE A 69 1.18 -14.44 3.55
N HIS A 70 -0.05 -13.97 3.66
CA HIS A 70 -0.61 -12.92 2.83
C HIS A 70 -0.61 -11.60 3.60
N ILE A 71 -0.16 -10.53 2.94
CA ILE A 71 -0.16 -9.16 3.45
C ILE A 71 -0.97 -8.33 2.46
N GLU A 72 -2.16 -7.91 2.87
CA GLU A 72 -3.11 -7.22 2.00
C GLU A 72 -2.73 -5.74 1.78
N ALA A 73 -3.34 -5.11 0.76
CA ALA A 73 -2.91 -3.82 0.22
C ALA A 73 -2.98 -2.64 1.20
N MET A 74 -3.83 -2.71 2.22
CA MET A 74 -3.99 -1.66 3.23
C MET A 74 -3.22 -1.93 4.53
N VAL A 75 -2.49 -3.05 4.62
CA VAL A 75 -1.63 -3.33 5.78
C VAL A 75 -0.54 -2.27 5.88
N THR A 76 -0.53 -1.57 7.01
CA THR A 76 0.44 -0.52 7.29
C THR A 76 1.75 -1.07 7.84
N HIS A 77 2.81 -0.27 7.83
CA HIS A 77 4.06 -0.65 8.48
C HIS A 77 3.88 -0.89 9.99
N ASN A 78 2.97 -0.17 10.66
CA ASN A 78 2.68 -0.41 12.07
C ASN A 78 1.94 -1.72 12.32
N ASP A 79 1.05 -2.15 11.41
CA ASP A 79 0.40 -3.47 11.51
C ASP A 79 1.44 -4.59 11.41
N VAL A 80 2.43 -4.45 10.53
CA VAL A 80 3.57 -5.37 10.44
C VAL A 80 4.34 -5.43 11.76
N LEU A 81 4.64 -4.28 12.37
CA LEU A 81 5.35 -4.20 13.66
C LEU A 81 4.58 -4.85 14.80
N GLN A 82 3.25 -4.86 14.74
CA GLN A 82 2.39 -5.43 15.77
C GLN A 82 2.06 -6.91 15.54
N SER A 83 2.31 -7.44 14.35
CA SER A 83 1.96 -8.82 13.98
C SER A 83 2.90 -9.84 14.65
N PRO A 84 2.41 -10.71 15.57
CA PRO A 84 3.22 -11.80 16.12
C PRO A 84 3.67 -12.79 15.05
N MET A 85 2.79 -13.07 14.07
CA MET A 85 3.08 -13.96 12.95
C MET A 85 4.27 -13.47 12.12
N LEU A 86 4.30 -12.18 11.77
CA LEU A 86 5.41 -11.63 10.98
C LEU A 86 6.70 -11.54 11.80
N ARG A 87 6.62 -11.31 13.10
CA ARG A 87 7.80 -11.37 13.98
C ARG A 87 8.44 -12.76 14.00
N GLU A 88 7.63 -13.79 13.96
CA GLU A 88 8.09 -15.18 13.96
C GLU A 88 8.62 -15.62 12.60
N PHE A 89 7.89 -15.35 11.51
CA PHE A 89 8.16 -15.93 10.20
C PHE A 89 8.79 -14.98 9.18
N ALA A 90 8.71 -13.66 9.41
CA ALA A 90 9.19 -12.62 8.49
C ALA A 90 9.92 -11.47 9.21
N ASN A 91 10.73 -11.79 10.21
CA ASN A 91 11.43 -10.78 11.02
C ASN A 91 12.24 -9.76 10.20
N PRO A 92 12.90 -10.10 9.08
CA PRO A 92 13.58 -9.11 8.25
C PRO A 92 12.66 -7.99 7.74
N LEU A 93 11.42 -8.32 7.38
CA LEU A 93 10.41 -7.32 7.01
C LEU A 93 10.01 -6.45 8.21
N VAL A 94 9.82 -7.06 9.39
CA VAL A 94 9.47 -6.33 10.63
C VAL A 94 10.58 -5.32 10.97
N GLN A 95 11.84 -5.73 10.89
CA GLN A 95 12.98 -4.84 11.13
C GLN A 95 13.02 -3.69 10.12
N ALA A 96 12.81 -3.97 8.84
CA ALA A 96 12.75 -2.92 7.82
C ALA A 96 11.63 -1.93 8.11
N CYS A 97 10.42 -2.40 8.41
CA CYS A 97 9.28 -1.54 8.75
C CYS A 97 9.54 -0.64 9.98
N PHE A 98 10.34 -1.09 10.93
CA PHE A 98 10.73 -0.28 12.09
C PHE A 98 11.50 0.98 11.69
N TRP A 99 12.34 0.89 10.65
CA TRP A 99 13.19 1.99 10.18
C TRP A 99 12.50 2.89 9.15
N VAL A 100 11.32 2.49 8.63
CA VAL A 100 10.57 3.34 7.71
C VAL A 100 10.09 4.59 8.44
N ALA A 101 10.53 5.75 7.97
CA ALA A 101 10.04 7.09 8.33
C ALA A 101 9.75 7.32 9.83
N SER A 102 8.68 8.06 10.16
CA SER A 102 8.24 8.31 11.53
C SER A 102 7.06 7.40 11.93
N PRO A 103 6.79 7.23 13.25
CA PRO A 103 5.63 6.48 13.71
C PRO A 103 4.30 6.96 13.09
N GLN A 104 4.13 8.28 12.89
CA GLN A 104 2.94 8.86 12.27
C GLN A 104 2.79 8.43 10.82
N LEU A 105 3.88 8.43 10.06
CA LEU A 105 3.87 7.95 8.67
C LEU A 105 3.63 6.44 8.60
N ARG A 106 4.21 5.65 9.49
CA ARG A 106 4.00 4.20 9.56
C ARG A 106 2.54 3.80 9.84
N ASN A 107 1.75 4.67 10.47
CA ASN A 107 0.30 4.45 10.66
C ASN A 107 -0.51 4.62 9.36
N ARG A 108 0.09 5.18 8.31
CA ARG A 108 -0.57 5.44 7.03
C ARG A 108 0.07 4.72 5.86
N ALA A 109 1.40 4.73 5.81
CA ALA A 109 2.15 4.08 4.75
C ALA A 109 1.95 2.56 4.80
N THR A 110 1.59 1.98 3.65
CA THR A 110 1.33 0.55 3.49
C THR A 110 2.53 -0.17 2.89
N VAL A 111 2.72 -1.44 3.22
CA VAL A 111 3.78 -2.28 2.65
C VAL A 111 3.63 -2.37 1.13
N VAL A 112 2.42 -2.65 0.65
CA VAL A 112 2.13 -2.76 -0.80
C VAL A 112 2.33 -1.40 -1.50
N GLY A 113 1.93 -0.29 -0.88
CA GLY A 113 2.18 1.05 -1.41
C GLY A 113 3.67 1.33 -1.58
N ASN A 114 4.49 0.93 -0.61
CA ASN A 114 5.95 1.03 -0.67
C ASN A 114 6.53 0.22 -1.84
N LEU A 115 6.03 -1.01 -2.09
CA LEU A 115 6.43 -1.83 -3.23
C LEU A 115 6.02 -1.20 -4.57
N VAL A 116 4.78 -0.70 -4.68
CA VAL A 116 4.25 -0.09 -5.91
C VAL A 116 5.02 1.18 -6.30
N THR A 117 5.48 1.96 -5.33
CA THR A 117 6.35 3.12 -5.58
C THR A 117 7.68 2.70 -6.21
N ALA A 118 8.15 1.48 -5.91
CA ALA A 118 9.33 0.83 -6.50
C ALA A 118 10.61 1.70 -6.47
N SER A 119 10.74 2.56 -5.47
CA SER A 119 11.96 3.35 -5.29
C SER A 119 13.10 2.45 -4.77
N PRO A 120 14.32 2.56 -5.29
CA PRO A 120 15.48 1.83 -4.72
C PRO A 120 15.74 2.15 -3.25
N ALA A 121 15.22 3.28 -2.76
CA ALA A 121 15.33 3.69 -1.35
C ALA A 121 14.26 3.07 -0.44
N ASN A 122 13.36 2.24 -0.97
CA ASN A 122 12.30 1.63 -0.18
C ASN A 122 12.82 0.47 0.65
N ASP A 123 12.68 0.56 1.96
CA ASP A 123 13.29 -0.35 2.93
C ASP A 123 12.70 -1.77 2.88
N THR A 124 11.45 -1.95 2.44
CA THR A 124 10.77 -3.25 2.45
C THR A 124 11.08 -4.14 1.25
N ILE A 125 11.58 -3.59 0.14
CA ILE A 125 11.87 -4.35 -1.09
C ILE A 125 12.96 -5.39 -0.84
N THR A 126 14.08 -4.99 -0.27
CA THR A 126 15.24 -5.87 -0.05
C THR A 126 14.91 -7.08 0.83
N PRO A 127 14.30 -6.94 2.02
CA PRO A 127 13.97 -8.10 2.83
C PRO A 127 12.92 -9.02 2.18
N LEU A 128 11.93 -8.47 1.47
CA LEU A 128 10.96 -9.29 0.74
C LEU A 128 11.63 -10.12 -0.36
N MET A 129 12.52 -9.51 -1.15
CA MET A 129 13.31 -10.25 -2.15
C MET A 129 14.18 -11.33 -1.50
N ALA A 130 14.82 -11.03 -0.38
CA ALA A 130 15.68 -12.00 0.32
C ALA A 130 14.89 -13.19 0.90
N MET A 131 13.61 -12.99 1.21
CA MET A 131 12.70 -14.05 1.67
C MET A 131 12.00 -14.78 0.52
N ASN A 132 12.25 -14.38 -0.73
CA ASN A 132 11.60 -14.90 -1.93
C ASN A 132 10.06 -14.70 -1.87
N ALA A 133 9.63 -13.55 -1.40
CA ALA A 133 8.23 -13.16 -1.29
C ALA A 133 7.72 -12.53 -2.61
#